data_ca8fd3a87cec250d2224819a69c6275f
#
_entry.id   ca8fd3a87cec250d2224819a69c6275f
#
_cell.length_a   1.000
_cell.length_b   1.000
_cell.length_c   1.000
_cell.angle_alpha   90.00
_cell.angle_beta   90.00
_cell.angle_gamma   90.00
#
_symmetry.space_group_name_H-M   'P 1'
#
loop_
_entity.id
_entity.type
_entity.pdbx_description
1 polymer ?
#
loop_
_entity_poly.entity_id
_entity_poly.type
_entity_poly.pdbx_seq_one_letter_code
_entity_poly.pdbx_strand_id
1 'polypeptide(L)'
;MYCSTSSLILAGGFGSALAQSYSYGLANDQIKSTLAGGNSRLQIKDSNPIFFFYFNPETSMSQDNWFFATASSPNEFLLIKLTERKDSREAVIGTANYYGSNSGVSGKITMGFTYTNPLPGVYKLTLDKPLKDGEYCFIYASSTPSRFDNNKVFDFGIQAETTSSTK
;
A
#
# COMPACT_ATOMS: atom_id res chain seq x y z
N MET A 1 -4.03 7.62 -17.21
CA MET A 1 -2.81 7.86 -16.46
C MET A 1 -2.30 6.50 -16.01
N TYR A 2 -1.13 6.07 -16.46
CA TYR A 2 -0.56 4.77 -16.07
C TYR A 2 0.16 4.95 -14.73
N CYS A 3 -0.25 4.19 -13.72
CA CYS A 3 0.44 4.16 -12.44
C CYS A 3 1.71 3.31 -12.59
N SER A 4 2.87 3.82 -12.21
CA SER A 4 4.09 3.01 -12.15
C SER A 4 4.02 2.11 -10.92
N THR A 5 4.51 0.88 -11.06
CA THR A 5 4.62 -0.04 -9.93
C THR A 5 5.94 0.19 -9.20
N SER A 6 5.90 0.23 -7.87
CA SER A 6 7.06 0.25 -6.99
C SER A 6 7.18 -1.08 -6.26
N SER A 7 8.40 -1.45 -5.87
CA SER A 7 8.64 -2.69 -5.14
C SER A 7 8.64 -2.47 -3.64
N LEU A 8 7.80 -3.20 -2.92
CA LEU A 8 7.71 -3.20 -1.47
C LEU A 8 8.65 -4.27 -0.90
N ILE A 9 9.61 -3.86 -0.08
CA ILE A 9 10.62 -4.74 0.52
C ILE A 9 10.32 -4.91 2.00
N LEU A 10 10.39 -6.14 2.51
CA LEU A 10 10.25 -6.42 3.93
C LEU A 10 11.48 -5.90 4.69
N ALA A 11 11.30 -4.92 5.57
CA ALA A 11 12.34 -4.41 6.45
C ALA A 11 12.13 -4.93 7.88
N GLY A 12 13.03 -5.80 8.33
CA GLY A 12 13.15 -6.17 9.74
C GLY A 12 14.07 -5.16 10.46
N GLY A 13 13.58 -4.44 11.45
CA GLY A 13 14.38 -3.43 12.15
C GLY A 13 15.28 -4.02 13.26
N PHE A 14 16.52 -3.57 13.33
CA PHE A 14 17.49 -3.91 14.41
C PHE A 14 16.99 -3.45 15.79
N GLY A 15 16.12 -2.42 15.86
CA GLY A 15 15.55 -1.90 17.10
C GLY A 15 14.57 -2.84 17.78
N SER A 16 13.94 -3.73 17.05
CA SER A 16 12.99 -4.70 17.56
C SER A 16 13.65 -5.83 18.32
N ALA A 17 14.85 -6.27 17.91
CA ALA A 17 15.60 -7.33 18.58
C ALA A 17 16.02 -6.92 20.01
N LEU A 18 16.38 -5.65 20.21
CA LEU A 18 16.70 -5.11 21.54
C LEU A 18 15.46 -5.01 22.43
N ALA A 19 14.34 -4.52 21.89
CA ALA A 19 13.09 -4.43 22.64
C ALA A 19 12.57 -5.83 23.06
N GLN A 20 12.69 -6.84 22.21
CA GLN A 20 12.36 -8.22 22.54
C GLN A 20 13.28 -8.79 23.62
N SER A 21 14.57 -8.50 23.57
CA SER A 21 15.54 -8.92 24.56
C SER A 21 15.20 -8.39 25.97
N TYR A 22 14.85 -7.10 26.07
CA TYR A 22 14.47 -6.47 27.36
C TYR A 22 13.09 -6.88 27.86
N SER A 23 12.17 -7.26 27.01
CA SER A 23 10.80 -7.64 27.37
C SER A 23 10.59 -9.15 27.49
N TYR A 24 11.66 -9.95 27.46
CA TYR A 24 11.57 -11.42 27.42
C TYR A 24 10.70 -11.94 26.25
N GLY A 25 10.69 -11.25 25.12
CA GLY A 25 9.91 -11.63 23.96
C GLY A 25 8.42 -11.24 24.00
N LEU A 26 7.97 -10.51 25.03
CA LEU A 26 6.58 -10.08 25.19
C LEU A 26 6.23 -8.84 24.35
N ALA A 27 7.25 -8.05 23.94
CA ALA A 27 7.02 -6.89 23.10
C ALA A 27 6.56 -7.30 21.70
N ASN A 28 5.52 -6.61 21.20
CA ASN A 28 5.07 -6.79 19.82
C ASN A 28 6.05 -6.15 18.86
N ASP A 29 6.60 -6.95 17.99
CA ASP A 29 7.43 -6.49 16.85
C ASP A 29 6.56 -6.13 15.66
N GLN A 30 6.82 -4.97 15.07
CA GLN A 30 6.13 -4.55 13.86
C GLN A 30 6.83 -5.13 12.62
N ILE A 31 6.07 -5.88 11.84
CA ILE A 31 6.52 -6.30 10.51
C ILE A 31 6.25 -5.12 9.57
N LYS A 32 7.31 -4.53 9.05
CA LYS A 32 7.24 -3.37 8.16
C LYS A 32 7.62 -3.74 6.74
N SER A 33 6.94 -3.15 5.80
CA SER A 33 7.34 -3.12 4.40
C SER A 33 7.73 -1.71 4.00
N THR A 34 8.77 -1.59 3.19
CA THR A 34 9.40 -0.32 2.84
C THR A 34 9.44 -0.12 1.33
N LEU A 35 9.06 1.06 0.89
CA LEU A 35 9.25 1.56 -0.47
C LEU A 35 10.42 2.54 -0.49
N ALA A 36 11.30 2.41 -1.47
CA ALA A 36 12.42 3.33 -1.67
C ALA A 36 11.91 4.72 -2.08
N GLY A 37 12.63 5.76 -1.64
CA GLY A 37 12.30 7.15 -1.91
C GLY A 37 11.29 7.75 -0.94
N GLY A 38 11.49 8.99 -0.54
CA GLY A 38 10.60 9.71 0.38
C GLY A 38 9.22 10.00 -0.21
N ASN A 39 9.13 10.15 -1.54
CA ASN A 39 7.89 10.46 -2.25
C ASN A 39 7.67 9.52 -3.43
N SER A 40 6.42 9.28 -3.79
CA SER A 40 6.04 8.64 -5.04
C SER A 40 6.35 9.54 -6.24
N ARG A 41 6.61 8.92 -7.39
CA ARG A 41 6.75 9.66 -8.66
C ARG A 41 5.43 10.27 -9.14
N LEU A 42 4.32 9.67 -8.77
CA LEU A 42 2.98 10.17 -9.09
C LEU A 42 2.49 11.02 -7.92
N GLN A 43 2.42 12.33 -8.12
CA GLN A 43 1.84 13.29 -7.18
C GLN A 43 0.53 13.82 -7.73
N ILE A 44 -0.54 13.74 -6.94
CA ILE A 44 -1.90 14.10 -7.30
C ILE A 44 -2.32 15.30 -6.44
N LYS A 45 -2.84 16.34 -7.08
CA LYS A 45 -3.27 17.56 -6.39
C LYS A 45 -4.69 17.47 -5.86
N ASP A 46 -5.50 16.56 -6.40
CA ASP A 46 -6.87 16.34 -5.94
C ASP A 46 -6.88 15.40 -4.74
N SER A 47 -7.53 15.82 -3.66
CA SER A 47 -7.72 15.00 -2.45
C SER A 47 -8.73 13.86 -2.62
N ASN A 48 -9.52 13.91 -3.69
CA ASN A 48 -10.53 12.87 -3.99
C ASN A 48 -10.39 12.30 -5.40
N PRO A 49 -9.22 11.76 -5.77
CA PRO A 49 -8.97 11.27 -7.10
C PRO A 49 -9.83 10.05 -7.44
N ILE A 50 -10.17 9.92 -8.71
CA ILE A 50 -10.83 8.74 -9.24
C ILE A 50 -9.78 7.84 -9.87
N PHE A 51 -9.79 6.55 -9.50
CA PHE A 51 -8.90 5.54 -10.07
C PHE A 51 -9.67 4.61 -10.99
N PHE A 52 -8.97 4.08 -12.00
CA PHE A 52 -9.49 3.04 -12.87
C PHE A 52 -8.58 1.82 -12.80
N PHE A 53 -9.15 0.68 -12.47
CA PHE A 53 -8.48 -0.61 -12.53
C PHE A 53 -8.92 -1.34 -13.79
N TYR A 54 -7.95 -1.88 -14.49
CA TYR A 54 -8.15 -2.65 -15.72
C TYR A 54 -7.68 -4.07 -15.48
N PHE A 55 -8.61 -5.02 -15.48
CA PHE A 55 -8.34 -6.44 -15.41
C PHE A 55 -8.60 -7.05 -16.78
N ASN A 56 -7.56 -7.54 -17.45
CA ASN A 56 -7.72 -8.21 -18.74
C ASN A 56 -7.60 -9.73 -18.53
N PRO A 57 -8.68 -10.48 -18.72
CA PRO A 57 -8.64 -11.94 -18.57
C PRO A 57 -7.74 -12.64 -19.59
N GLU A 58 -7.42 -11.98 -20.72
CA GLU A 58 -6.62 -12.57 -21.80
C GLU A 58 -5.11 -12.40 -21.62
N THR A 59 -4.65 -11.51 -20.75
CA THR A 59 -3.22 -11.22 -20.56
C THR A 59 -2.58 -11.93 -19.37
N SER A 60 -3.18 -12.99 -18.88
CA SER A 60 -2.75 -13.72 -17.68
C SER A 60 -1.37 -14.40 -17.78
N MET A 61 -0.63 -14.26 -18.89
CA MET A 61 0.58 -15.05 -19.15
C MET A 61 1.85 -14.27 -19.45
N SER A 62 1.92 -12.94 -19.26
CA SER A 62 3.22 -12.27 -19.33
C SER A 62 3.96 -12.46 -18.01
N GLN A 63 5.17 -13.01 -18.06
CA GLN A 63 6.01 -13.31 -16.88
C GLN A 63 6.26 -12.11 -15.96
N ASP A 64 6.11 -10.89 -16.45
CA ASP A 64 6.30 -9.66 -15.66
C ASP A 64 5.09 -9.26 -14.80
N ASN A 65 3.92 -9.84 -15.06
CA ASN A 65 2.66 -9.51 -14.36
C ASN A 65 2.08 -10.66 -13.54
N TRP A 66 2.82 -11.74 -13.35
CA TRP A 66 2.29 -12.94 -12.67
C TRP A 66 1.76 -12.66 -11.25
N PHE A 67 2.28 -11.62 -10.57
CA PHE A 67 1.87 -11.24 -9.22
C PHE A 67 0.41 -10.78 -9.12
N PHE A 68 -0.10 -10.17 -10.20
CA PHE A 68 -1.50 -9.73 -10.29
C PHE A 68 -2.32 -10.58 -11.26
N ALA A 69 -1.73 -11.64 -11.81
CA ALA A 69 -2.36 -12.47 -12.82
C ALA A 69 -3.63 -13.17 -12.32
N THR A 70 -3.77 -13.31 -11.00
CA THR A 70 -4.95 -13.90 -10.37
C THR A 70 -5.95 -12.88 -9.88
N ALA A 71 -5.59 -11.58 -9.81
CA ALA A 71 -6.51 -10.55 -9.36
C ALA A 71 -7.57 -10.28 -10.44
N SER A 72 -8.82 -10.37 -10.05
CA SER A 72 -9.98 -10.22 -10.93
C SER A 72 -10.90 -9.07 -10.52
N SER A 73 -10.68 -8.50 -9.32
CA SER A 73 -11.55 -7.50 -8.73
C SER A 73 -10.77 -6.50 -7.86
N PRO A 74 -11.22 -5.24 -7.80
CA PRO A 74 -10.66 -4.25 -6.87
C PRO A 74 -10.75 -4.65 -5.40
N ASN A 75 -11.67 -5.52 -5.00
CA ASN A 75 -11.79 -6.03 -3.63
C ASN A 75 -10.55 -6.81 -3.14
N GLU A 76 -9.71 -7.24 -4.07
CA GLU A 76 -8.47 -7.94 -3.75
C GLU A 76 -7.33 -6.98 -3.39
N PHE A 77 -7.59 -5.66 -3.44
CA PHE A 77 -6.62 -4.63 -3.11
C PHE A 77 -7.03 -3.86 -1.86
N LEU A 78 -6.04 -3.42 -1.13
CA LEU A 78 -6.18 -2.48 -0.01
C LEU A 78 -5.52 -1.16 -0.40
N LEU A 79 -6.20 -0.06 -0.13
CA LEU A 79 -5.59 1.27 -0.19
C LEU A 79 -5.07 1.61 1.21
N ILE A 80 -3.78 1.88 1.33
CA ILE A 80 -3.14 2.18 2.61
C ILE A 80 -2.37 3.50 2.57
N LYS A 81 -2.33 4.17 3.71
CA LYS A 81 -1.46 5.33 3.94
C LYS A 81 -0.09 4.85 4.40
N LEU A 82 0.96 5.41 3.81
CA LEU A 82 2.35 5.13 4.14
C LEU A 82 2.86 6.13 5.18
N THR A 83 3.81 5.70 5.99
CA THR A 83 4.58 6.58 6.87
C THR A 83 5.80 7.07 6.12
N GLU A 84 5.89 8.37 5.93
CA GLU A 84 7.00 9.01 5.22
C GLU A 84 8.26 9.05 6.10
N ARG A 85 9.40 8.77 5.47
CA ARG A 85 10.75 8.91 6.00
C ARG A 85 11.58 9.71 5.01
N LYS A 86 12.77 10.11 5.41
CA LYS A 86 13.66 10.92 4.57
C LYS A 86 13.91 10.26 3.20
N ASP A 87 14.23 8.96 3.20
CA ASP A 87 14.67 8.22 2.02
C ASP A 87 13.79 7.00 1.72
N SER A 88 12.64 6.86 2.41
CA SER A 88 11.74 5.72 2.28
C SER A 88 10.31 6.04 2.73
N ARG A 89 9.39 5.17 2.39
CA ARG A 89 8.00 5.16 2.89
C ARG A 89 7.69 3.79 3.45
N GLU A 90 7.06 3.74 4.61
CA GLU A 90 6.87 2.49 5.38
C GLU A 90 5.38 2.20 5.60
N ALA A 91 5.04 0.92 5.57
CA ALA A 91 3.75 0.41 6.05
C ALA A 91 3.96 -0.69 7.09
N VAL A 92 3.19 -0.68 8.17
CA VAL A 92 3.11 -1.79 9.12
C VAL A 92 2.10 -2.79 8.58
N ILE A 93 2.58 -3.98 8.22
CA ILE A 93 1.82 -5.05 7.58
C ILE A 93 1.58 -6.25 8.47
N GLY A 94 2.04 -6.19 9.70
CA GLY A 94 1.85 -7.24 10.70
C GLY A 94 2.54 -6.93 12.00
N THR A 95 2.33 -7.81 12.98
CA THR A 95 3.00 -7.80 14.27
C THR A 95 3.40 -9.22 14.64
N ALA A 96 4.53 -9.37 15.31
CA ALA A 96 5.01 -10.64 15.83
C ALA A 96 5.48 -10.49 17.28
N ASN A 97 5.30 -11.52 18.10
CA ASN A 97 5.85 -11.64 19.43
C ASN A 97 6.19 -13.11 19.73
N TYR A 98 6.66 -13.39 20.95
CA TYR A 98 7.02 -14.75 21.36
C TYR A 98 5.87 -15.75 21.22
N TYR A 99 4.62 -15.31 21.38
CA TYR A 99 3.43 -16.19 21.35
C TYR A 99 2.88 -16.41 19.93
N GLY A 100 3.33 -15.65 18.96
CA GLY A 100 2.89 -15.78 17.58
C GLY A 100 3.05 -14.52 16.73
N SER A 101 2.62 -14.65 15.49
CA SER A 101 2.60 -13.52 14.55
C SER A 101 1.18 -13.31 14.04
N ASN A 102 0.81 -12.04 13.88
CA ASN A 102 -0.41 -11.64 13.18
C ASN A 102 -0.01 -10.88 11.92
N SER A 103 -0.34 -11.46 10.77
CA SER A 103 -0.15 -10.81 9.48
C SER A 103 -1.43 -10.07 9.09
N GLY A 104 -1.28 -8.86 8.62
CA GLY A 104 -2.39 -8.05 8.13
C GLY A 104 -2.13 -6.56 8.28
N VAL A 105 -2.67 -5.79 7.36
CA VAL A 105 -2.58 -4.34 7.39
C VAL A 105 -3.51 -3.80 8.47
N SER A 106 -3.00 -2.90 9.30
CA SER A 106 -3.82 -2.26 10.34
C SER A 106 -4.94 -1.43 9.71
N GLY A 107 -6.17 -1.59 10.21
CA GLY A 107 -7.30 -0.77 9.80
C GLY A 107 -7.11 0.74 10.03
N LYS A 108 -6.13 1.13 10.88
CA LYS A 108 -5.80 2.55 11.11
C LYS A 108 -5.15 3.23 9.91
N ILE A 109 -4.46 2.47 9.07
CA ILE A 109 -3.79 2.99 7.87
C ILE A 109 -4.53 2.63 6.58
N THR A 110 -5.60 1.84 6.66
CA THR A 110 -6.41 1.44 5.51
C THR A 110 -7.46 2.52 5.21
N MET A 111 -7.55 2.90 3.94
CA MET A 111 -8.54 3.83 3.41
C MET A 111 -9.63 3.05 2.69
N GLY A 112 -10.88 3.41 2.93
CA GLY A 112 -12.03 2.80 2.27
C GLY A 112 -12.24 3.37 0.87
N PHE A 113 -12.72 2.52 -0.03
CA PHE A 113 -13.20 2.90 -1.35
C PHE A 113 -14.33 1.98 -1.81
N THR A 114 -15.15 2.49 -2.70
CA THR A 114 -16.18 1.75 -3.43
C THR A 114 -15.83 1.71 -4.90
N TYR A 115 -16.48 0.85 -5.67
CA TYR A 115 -16.25 0.81 -7.11
C TYR A 115 -17.52 0.47 -7.90
N THR A 116 -17.52 0.89 -9.16
CA THR A 116 -18.50 0.50 -10.16
C THR A 116 -17.78 -0.15 -11.34
N ASN A 117 -18.49 -0.97 -12.10
CA ASN A 117 -17.96 -1.63 -13.30
C ASN A 117 -18.64 -1.05 -14.54
N PRO A 118 -18.12 0.05 -15.12
CA PRO A 118 -18.73 0.68 -16.29
C PRO A 118 -18.59 -0.14 -17.57
N LEU A 119 -17.56 -0.97 -17.67
CA LEU A 119 -17.31 -1.84 -18.83
C LEU A 119 -16.69 -3.15 -18.34
N PRO A 120 -16.87 -4.27 -19.04
CA PRO A 120 -16.22 -5.53 -18.68
C PRO A 120 -14.72 -5.35 -18.46
N GLY A 121 -14.21 -5.81 -17.31
CA GLY A 121 -12.81 -5.69 -16.94
C GLY A 121 -12.34 -4.28 -16.52
N VAL A 122 -13.22 -3.27 -16.56
CA VAL A 122 -12.88 -1.89 -16.15
C VAL A 122 -13.66 -1.51 -14.91
N TYR A 123 -12.96 -1.12 -13.88
CA TYR A 123 -13.55 -0.71 -12.59
C TYR A 123 -13.16 0.73 -12.27
N LYS A 124 -14.16 1.55 -12.00
CA LYS A 124 -14.02 2.92 -11.53
C LYS A 124 -14.10 2.93 -10.01
N LEU A 125 -13.01 3.31 -9.34
CA LEU A 125 -12.93 3.40 -7.88
C LEU A 125 -13.19 4.83 -7.43
N THR A 126 -13.98 4.96 -6.36
CA THR A 126 -14.27 6.22 -5.67
C THR A 126 -13.92 6.06 -4.20
N LEU A 127 -13.21 7.01 -3.65
CA LEU A 127 -12.83 7.00 -2.24
C LEU A 127 -14.05 7.28 -1.34
N ASP A 128 -14.12 6.63 -0.19
CA ASP A 128 -15.18 6.88 0.79
C ASP A 128 -15.05 8.25 1.46
N LYS A 129 -13.80 8.76 1.53
CA LYS A 129 -13.46 10.07 2.10
C LYS A 129 -12.27 10.67 1.35
N PRO A 130 -12.18 12.01 1.25
CA PRO A 130 -11.00 12.67 0.70
C PRO A 130 -9.74 12.26 1.48
N LEU A 131 -8.65 12.05 0.76
CA LEU A 131 -7.35 11.76 1.34
C LEU A 131 -6.70 13.06 1.84
N LYS A 132 -5.97 12.95 2.93
CA LYS A 132 -5.09 14.03 3.41
C LYS A 132 -3.77 13.98 2.66
N ASP A 133 -3.01 15.09 2.72
CA ASP A 133 -1.64 15.10 2.22
C ASP A 133 -0.84 13.93 2.78
N GLY A 134 -0.01 13.35 1.93
CA GLY A 134 0.82 12.21 2.27
C GLY A 134 0.93 11.16 1.17
N GLU A 135 1.63 10.10 1.46
CA GLU A 135 1.94 9.02 0.54
C GLU A 135 1.02 7.81 0.75
N TYR A 136 0.60 7.20 -0.34
CA TYR A 136 -0.38 6.10 -0.36
C TYR A 136 0.04 5.02 -1.35
N CYS A 137 -0.48 3.82 -1.15
CA CYS A 137 -0.40 2.79 -2.19
C CYS A 137 -1.59 1.82 -2.16
N PHE A 138 -1.89 1.25 -3.34
CA PHE A 138 -2.70 0.04 -3.43
C PHE A 138 -1.78 -1.18 -3.35
N ILE A 139 -2.10 -2.09 -2.43
CA ILE A 139 -1.42 -3.37 -2.26
C ILE A 139 -2.40 -4.52 -2.51
N TYR A 140 -1.90 -5.63 -3.05
CA TYR A 140 -2.70 -6.84 -3.19
C TYR A 140 -2.85 -7.53 -1.83
N ALA A 141 -4.10 -7.71 -1.38
CA ALA A 141 -4.40 -8.17 -0.02
C ALA A 141 -3.93 -9.62 0.25
N SER A 142 -3.85 -10.45 -0.80
CA SER A 142 -3.38 -11.84 -0.68
C SER A 142 -1.86 -11.97 -0.72
N SER A 143 -1.12 -10.90 -1.01
CA SER A 143 0.33 -10.95 -0.99
C SER A 143 0.81 -10.98 0.46
N THR A 144 1.22 -12.16 0.93
CA THR A 144 1.98 -12.28 2.17
C THR A 144 3.38 -11.76 1.89
N PRO A 145 3.81 -10.64 2.50
CA PRO A 145 5.15 -10.14 2.27
C PRO A 145 6.18 -11.18 2.69
N SER A 146 6.95 -11.68 1.75
CA SER A 146 8.12 -12.50 2.03
C SER A 146 9.39 -11.70 1.82
N ARG A 147 10.48 -12.12 2.48
CA ARG A 147 11.78 -11.49 2.28
C ARG A 147 12.33 -11.63 0.86
N PHE A 148 11.75 -12.52 0.09
CA PHE A 148 12.22 -12.91 -1.24
C PHE A 148 11.33 -12.42 -2.38
N ASP A 149 10.15 -11.91 -2.06
CA ASP A 149 9.19 -11.47 -3.08
C ASP A 149 9.15 -9.94 -3.14
N ASN A 150 9.48 -9.40 -4.29
CA ASN A 150 9.26 -8.00 -4.63
C ASN A 150 7.76 -7.79 -4.86
N ASN A 151 7.02 -7.54 -3.78
CA ASN A 151 5.60 -7.21 -3.89
C ASN A 151 5.45 -5.88 -4.63
N LYS A 152 4.94 -5.94 -5.83
CA LYS A 152 4.63 -4.73 -6.60
C LYS A 152 3.43 -4.03 -6.00
N VAL A 153 3.49 -2.72 -5.90
CA VAL A 153 2.41 -1.86 -5.41
C VAL A 153 2.21 -0.69 -6.37
N PHE A 154 1.02 -0.10 -6.35
CA PHE A 154 0.73 1.12 -7.09
C PHE A 154 0.75 2.28 -6.10
N ASP A 155 1.85 3.04 -6.08
CA ASP A 155 2.05 4.13 -5.13
C ASP A 155 1.78 5.50 -5.76
N PHE A 156 1.29 6.42 -4.93
CA PHE A 156 1.03 7.81 -5.28
C PHE A 156 1.08 8.70 -4.04
N GLY A 157 1.34 9.98 -4.26
CA GLY A 157 1.25 11.01 -3.23
C GLY A 157 0.03 11.92 -3.45
N ILE A 158 -0.53 12.44 -2.37
CA ILE A 158 -1.51 13.51 -2.38
C ILE A 158 -0.83 14.77 -1.86
N GLN A 159 -0.85 15.82 -2.67
CA GLN A 159 -0.42 17.18 -2.30
C GLN A 159 -1.57 18.12 -2.64
N ALA A 160 -2.58 18.17 -1.78
CA ALA A 160 -3.72 19.04 -1.99
C ALA A 160 -3.27 20.50 -2.01
N GLU A 161 -3.69 21.25 -3.01
CA GLU A 161 -3.41 22.68 -3.05
C GLU A 161 -4.09 23.35 -1.85
N THR A 162 -3.28 23.91 -0.95
CA THR A 162 -3.79 24.79 0.08
C THR A 162 -4.32 26.02 -0.63
N THR A 163 -5.63 26.09 -0.85
CA THR A 163 -6.27 27.34 -1.27
C THR A 163 -6.02 28.35 -0.17
N SER A 164 -4.96 29.16 -0.32
CA SER A 164 -4.77 30.35 0.50
C SER A 164 -5.94 31.28 0.18
N SER A 165 -6.98 31.25 1.03
CA SER A 165 -7.99 32.28 1.01
C SER A 165 -7.30 33.59 1.39
N THR A 166 -6.92 34.37 0.39
CA THR A 166 -6.55 35.76 0.57
C THR A 166 -7.79 36.48 1.12
N LYS A 167 -7.68 36.91 2.34
CA LYS A 167 -8.63 37.77 3.02
C LYS A 167 -8.41 39.20 2.59
#